data_6d09271f667f747206c38f0fd6ced3a5
#
_entry.id   6d09271f667f747206c38f0fd6ced3a5
#
_cell.length_a   1.000
_cell.length_b   1.000
_cell.length_c   1.000
_cell.angle_alpha   90.00
_cell.angle_beta   90.00
_cell.angle_gamma   90.00
#
_symmetry.space_group_name_H-M   'P 1'
#
loop_
_entity.id
_entity.type
_entity.pdbx_description
1 polymer ?
#
loop_
_entity_poly.entity_id
_entity_poly.type
_entity_poly.pdbx_seq_one_letter_code
_entity_poly.pdbx_strand_id
1 'polypeptide(L)'
;MEMNIKLDYSDVSFKNDGRLKLLIIVGTRPEIIRLAAVINKCRKYFDCVLAHTGQNYDYNLNGVFFKDLKLADPEVYMDAVGDDLGATVGNIINCSYKLMNQIKPDALLILGDTNSCLSAIAAKRLHIPIFHMEAGNRCKDECLPEETNRRIVDIISDVNLAYSEHARRYLHECGLPKERTYVTGSPMAEVLHNNLSEIEASDVHKRLGLEKGRYILLSAHREENIDTEKNFLSLFNAINAIAEKYDMPILYSCHPRSRNRLAASGFKLDKRVIQHEPLGFHDYNCLQMNAFAVISDSGTLPEESSFFTSIGKPFPAVCIRTSTERPEALDKACFILAGIDQGGLEQAVETAVVMTENGDHGIPVPVYVEENVSTKVVKIIQSYTGVVNKMVWRKY
;
A
#
# COMPACT_ATOMS: atom_id res chain seq x y z
N MET A 1 -12.11 -2.18 28.69
CA MET A 1 -12.89 -3.10 27.85
C MET A 1 -11.93 -4.23 27.49
N GLU A 2 -12.12 -5.45 28.03
CA GLU A 2 -11.30 -6.58 27.60
C GLU A 2 -11.59 -6.79 26.13
N MET A 3 -10.61 -6.53 25.27
CA MET A 3 -10.72 -6.85 23.84
C MET A 3 -10.66 -8.37 23.72
N ASN A 4 -11.79 -8.99 23.39
CA ASN A 4 -11.89 -10.43 23.15
C ASN A 4 -11.24 -10.76 21.80
N ILE A 5 -9.97 -11.13 21.86
CA ILE A 5 -9.22 -11.64 20.69
C ILE A 5 -9.91 -12.92 20.20
N LYS A 6 -10.23 -12.99 18.91
CA LYS A 6 -10.81 -14.20 18.30
C LYS A 6 -9.74 -15.30 18.22
N LEU A 7 -9.92 -16.38 18.97
CA LEU A 7 -9.01 -17.54 18.98
C LEU A 7 -9.68 -18.84 18.54
N ASP A 8 -10.98 -18.84 18.33
CA ASP A 8 -11.74 -19.96 17.75
C ASP A 8 -12.25 -19.60 16.36
N TYR A 9 -11.96 -20.44 15.40
CA TYR A 9 -12.29 -20.31 14.00
C TYR A 9 -13.05 -21.52 13.47
N SER A 10 -13.78 -22.21 14.34
CA SER A 10 -14.60 -23.39 14.00
C SER A 10 -15.71 -23.10 12.98
N ASP A 11 -16.09 -21.83 12.89
CA ASP A 11 -17.04 -21.28 11.92
C ASP A 11 -16.44 -21.03 10.53
N VAL A 12 -15.11 -21.18 10.37
CA VAL A 12 -14.37 -20.93 9.14
C VAL A 12 -13.87 -22.22 8.53
N SER A 13 -14.16 -22.43 7.25
CA SER A 13 -13.65 -23.58 6.52
C SER A 13 -13.48 -23.29 5.03
N PHE A 14 -12.57 -24.01 4.40
CA PHE A 14 -12.50 -24.08 2.95
C PHE A 14 -13.68 -24.89 2.39
N LYS A 15 -14.08 -24.59 1.15
CA LYS A 15 -15.16 -25.32 0.46
C LYS A 15 -14.81 -26.77 0.16
N ASN A 16 -13.53 -27.10 0.11
CA ASN A 16 -12.98 -28.43 -0.21
C ASN A 16 -13.44 -28.92 -1.60
N ASP A 17 -13.45 -28.03 -2.58
CA ASP A 17 -13.89 -28.27 -3.96
C ASP A 17 -12.80 -28.84 -4.88
N GLY A 18 -11.70 -29.31 -4.32
CA GLY A 18 -10.57 -29.91 -5.02
C GLY A 18 -9.52 -28.91 -5.51
N ARG A 19 -9.76 -27.59 -5.36
CA ARG A 19 -8.79 -26.55 -5.67
C ARG A 19 -7.79 -26.36 -4.53
N LEU A 20 -6.64 -25.76 -4.83
CA LEU A 20 -5.64 -25.35 -3.83
C LEU A 20 -6.28 -24.40 -2.80
N LYS A 21 -6.08 -24.70 -1.52
CA LYS A 21 -6.59 -23.92 -0.38
C LYS A 21 -5.65 -22.77 -0.08
N LEU A 22 -6.03 -21.57 -0.44
CA LEU A 22 -5.23 -20.38 -0.26
C LEU A 22 -5.78 -19.51 0.87
N LEU A 23 -4.95 -19.23 1.87
CA LEU A 23 -5.22 -18.20 2.86
C LEU A 23 -4.53 -16.91 2.43
N ILE A 24 -5.26 -15.80 2.42
CA ILE A 24 -4.73 -14.44 2.23
C ILE A 24 -4.95 -13.67 3.53
N ILE A 25 -3.90 -13.03 4.06
CA ILE A 25 -4.00 -12.22 5.28
C ILE A 25 -3.66 -10.77 4.95
N VAL A 26 -4.54 -9.87 5.37
CA VAL A 26 -4.40 -8.41 5.25
C VAL A 26 -4.69 -7.74 6.58
N GLY A 27 -4.18 -6.55 6.79
CA GLY A 27 -4.39 -5.81 8.04
C GLY A 27 -4.72 -4.34 7.85
N THR A 28 -4.41 -3.78 6.68
CA THR A 28 -4.54 -2.36 6.44
C THR A 28 -5.18 -2.06 5.09
N ARG A 29 -5.74 -0.85 4.99
CA ARG A 29 -6.34 -0.35 3.75
C ARG A 29 -5.39 -0.40 2.53
N PRO A 30 -4.13 0.02 2.61
CA PRO A 30 -3.21 -0.09 1.48
C PRO A 30 -3.02 -1.52 0.96
N GLU A 31 -3.02 -2.52 1.85
CA GLU A 31 -2.94 -3.94 1.45
C GLU A 31 -4.19 -4.37 0.68
N ILE A 32 -5.38 -3.99 1.17
CA ILE A 32 -6.67 -4.30 0.53
C ILE A 32 -6.71 -3.71 -0.87
N ILE A 33 -6.33 -2.44 -1.03
CA ILE A 33 -6.32 -1.75 -2.33
C ILE A 33 -5.36 -2.47 -3.29
N ARG A 34 -4.11 -2.66 -2.89
CA ARG A 34 -3.10 -3.27 -3.76
C ARG A 34 -3.42 -4.72 -4.12
N LEU A 35 -3.99 -5.48 -3.19
CA LEU A 35 -4.34 -6.88 -3.44
C LEU A 35 -5.70 -7.07 -4.11
N ALA A 36 -6.50 -6.05 -4.35
CA ALA A 36 -7.88 -6.20 -4.82
C ALA A 36 -7.98 -7.08 -6.09
N ALA A 37 -7.20 -6.79 -7.12
CA ALA A 37 -7.17 -7.58 -8.34
C ALA A 37 -6.68 -9.03 -8.10
N VAL A 38 -5.67 -9.18 -7.22
CA VAL A 38 -5.09 -10.49 -6.85
C VAL A 38 -6.11 -11.31 -6.07
N ILE A 39 -6.77 -10.73 -5.06
CA ILE A 39 -7.80 -11.41 -4.25
C ILE A 39 -8.93 -11.92 -5.15
N ASN A 40 -9.48 -11.06 -6.01
CA ASN A 40 -10.55 -11.44 -6.93
C ASN A 40 -10.11 -12.57 -7.88
N LYS A 41 -8.88 -12.51 -8.39
CA LYS A 41 -8.32 -13.57 -9.25
C LYS A 41 -8.10 -14.88 -8.46
N CYS A 42 -7.56 -14.79 -7.24
CA CYS A 42 -7.36 -15.96 -6.39
C CYS A 42 -8.70 -16.63 -6.02
N ARG A 43 -9.72 -15.88 -5.66
CA ARG A 43 -11.07 -16.42 -5.38
C ARG A 43 -11.69 -17.15 -6.57
N LYS A 44 -11.32 -16.75 -7.80
CA LYS A 44 -11.79 -17.42 -9.01
C LYS A 44 -11.12 -18.78 -9.22
N TYR A 45 -9.83 -18.92 -8.91
CA TYR A 45 -9.04 -20.10 -9.28
C TYR A 45 -8.65 -21.00 -8.12
N PHE A 46 -8.74 -20.52 -6.88
CA PHE A 46 -8.45 -21.27 -5.66
C PHE A 46 -9.67 -21.38 -4.76
N ASP A 47 -9.63 -22.34 -3.86
CA ASP A 47 -10.46 -22.35 -2.66
C ASP A 47 -9.83 -21.35 -1.68
N CYS A 48 -10.39 -20.13 -1.62
CA CYS A 48 -9.72 -18.98 -1.03
C CYS A 48 -10.45 -18.49 0.22
N VAL A 49 -9.70 -18.25 1.29
CA VAL A 49 -10.15 -17.57 2.51
C VAL A 49 -9.35 -16.29 2.66
N LEU A 50 -10.03 -15.16 2.81
CA LEU A 50 -9.46 -13.86 3.14
C LEU A 50 -9.65 -13.59 4.64
N ALA A 51 -8.56 -13.30 5.34
CA ALA A 51 -8.58 -12.94 6.74
C ALA A 51 -8.04 -11.52 6.95
N HIS A 52 -8.70 -10.75 7.81
CA HIS A 52 -8.30 -9.40 8.21
C HIS A 52 -7.84 -9.40 9.67
N THR A 53 -6.67 -8.83 9.95
CA THR A 53 -6.10 -8.82 11.32
C THR A 53 -6.84 -7.90 12.29
N GLY A 54 -7.66 -6.98 11.80
CA GLY A 54 -8.40 -6.02 12.63
C GLY A 54 -7.67 -4.69 12.84
N GLN A 55 -6.45 -4.50 12.31
CA GLN A 55 -5.78 -3.21 12.39
C GLN A 55 -6.57 -2.13 11.63
N ASN A 56 -6.72 -0.95 12.25
CA ASN A 56 -7.48 0.18 11.69
C ASN A 56 -8.93 -0.15 11.29
N TYR A 57 -9.60 -0.99 12.07
CA TYR A 57 -10.99 -1.34 11.84
C TYR A 57 -11.92 -0.17 12.22
N ASP A 58 -12.02 0.81 11.34
CA ASP A 58 -13.19 1.67 11.25
C ASP A 58 -14.02 1.20 10.05
N TYR A 59 -15.18 0.60 10.32
CA TYR A 59 -16.07 0.07 9.29
C TYR A 59 -16.42 1.11 8.21
N ASN A 60 -16.56 2.38 8.61
CA ASN A 60 -16.84 3.47 7.69
C ASN A 60 -15.67 3.79 6.76
N LEU A 61 -14.43 3.50 7.18
CA LEU A 61 -13.24 3.71 6.38
C LEU A 61 -12.87 2.48 5.52
N ASN A 62 -13.12 1.27 5.99
CA ASN A 62 -12.76 0.03 5.28
C ASN A 62 -13.88 -0.46 4.36
N GLY A 63 -15.14 -0.42 4.78
CA GLY A 63 -16.29 -0.90 3.99
C GLY A 63 -16.44 -0.21 2.64
N VAL A 64 -16.10 1.08 2.55
CA VAL A 64 -16.09 1.83 1.29
C VAL A 64 -15.11 1.21 0.28
N PHE A 65 -13.91 0.81 0.73
CA PHE A 65 -12.90 0.25 -0.17
C PHE A 65 -13.26 -1.15 -0.68
N PHE A 66 -13.87 -1.99 0.15
CA PHE A 66 -14.36 -3.29 -0.32
C PHE A 66 -15.42 -3.11 -1.41
N LYS A 67 -16.34 -2.16 -1.22
CA LYS A 67 -17.37 -1.83 -2.20
C LYS A 67 -16.80 -1.23 -3.48
N ASP A 68 -15.95 -0.19 -3.36
CA ASP A 68 -15.34 0.49 -4.50
C ASP A 68 -14.53 -0.48 -5.36
N LEU A 69 -13.78 -1.39 -4.73
CA LEU A 69 -12.93 -2.35 -5.39
C LEU A 69 -13.64 -3.66 -5.76
N LYS A 70 -14.97 -3.72 -5.58
CA LYS A 70 -15.79 -4.91 -5.88
C LYS A 70 -15.28 -6.18 -5.21
N LEU A 71 -14.75 -6.03 -3.98
CA LEU A 71 -14.32 -7.14 -3.15
C LEU A 71 -15.46 -7.64 -2.27
N ALA A 72 -15.59 -8.95 -2.15
CA ALA A 72 -16.40 -9.53 -1.08
C ALA A 72 -15.68 -9.37 0.27
N ASP A 73 -16.46 -9.28 1.35
CA ASP A 73 -15.93 -9.15 2.69
C ASP A 73 -14.96 -10.29 3.05
N PRO A 74 -14.03 -10.07 3.98
CA PRO A 74 -13.21 -11.14 4.54
C PRO A 74 -14.08 -12.20 5.22
N GLU A 75 -13.70 -13.46 5.03
CA GLU A 75 -14.32 -14.58 5.73
C GLU A 75 -13.95 -14.59 7.23
N VAL A 76 -12.86 -13.87 7.61
CA VAL A 76 -12.35 -13.84 8.98
C VAL A 76 -11.93 -12.43 9.37
N TYR A 77 -12.40 -12.00 10.55
CA TYR A 77 -11.83 -10.87 11.30
C TYR A 77 -11.17 -11.42 12.56
N MET A 78 -9.87 -11.18 12.74
CA MET A 78 -9.06 -11.76 13.83
C MET A 78 -9.15 -10.94 15.12
N ASP A 79 -9.51 -9.65 15.03
CA ASP A 79 -9.53 -8.69 16.14
C ASP A 79 -8.23 -8.69 16.95
N ALA A 80 -7.11 -8.71 16.24
CA ALA A 80 -5.77 -8.91 16.82
C ALA A 80 -5.14 -7.63 17.39
N VAL A 81 -5.84 -6.50 17.38
CA VAL A 81 -5.33 -5.25 17.96
C VAL A 81 -5.19 -5.42 19.48
N GLY A 82 -4.03 -5.07 20.01
CA GLY A 82 -3.74 -5.07 21.45
C GLY A 82 -3.61 -3.66 22.01
N ASP A 83 -3.37 -3.56 23.30
CA ASP A 83 -3.21 -2.30 24.01
C ASP A 83 -1.95 -1.51 23.58
N ASP A 84 -0.96 -2.23 23.05
CA ASP A 84 0.27 -1.66 22.52
C ASP A 84 0.73 -2.41 21.26
N LEU A 85 1.83 -1.95 20.67
CA LEU A 85 2.39 -2.55 19.48
C LEU A 85 2.86 -3.99 19.72
N GLY A 86 3.48 -4.26 20.86
CA GLY A 86 3.96 -5.61 21.21
C GLY A 86 2.82 -6.61 21.35
N ALA A 87 1.75 -6.21 22.04
CA ALA A 87 0.52 -6.99 22.16
C ALA A 87 -0.12 -7.23 20.80
N THR A 88 -0.23 -6.21 19.96
CA THR A 88 -0.78 -6.33 18.60
C THR A 88 0.00 -7.33 17.75
N VAL A 89 1.32 -7.24 17.72
CA VAL A 89 2.19 -8.17 16.99
C VAL A 89 2.05 -9.60 17.53
N GLY A 90 2.10 -9.77 18.85
CA GLY A 90 1.91 -11.07 19.51
C GLY A 90 0.56 -11.70 19.16
N ASN A 91 -0.52 -10.90 19.19
CA ASN A 91 -1.87 -11.34 18.86
C ASN A 91 -1.99 -11.75 17.40
N ILE A 92 -1.41 -11.00 16.44
CA ILE A 92 -1.41 -11.36 15.02
C ILE A 92 -0.79 -12.74 14.83
N ILE A 93 0.36 -12.99 15.42
CA ILE A 93 1.04 -14.29 15.32
C ILE A 93 0.18 -15.40 15.95
N ASN A 94 -0.37 -15.19 17.14
CA ASN A 94 -1.18 -16.16 17.85
C ASN A 94 -2.48 -16.48 17.09
N CYS A 95 -3.25 -15.45 16.68
CA CYS A 95 -4.49 -15.62 15.94
C CYS A 95 -4.24 -16.32 14.60
N SER A 96 -3.19 -15.93 13.88
CA SER A 96 -2.80 -16.57 12.63
C SER A 96 -2.43 -18.03 12.81
N TYR A 97 -1.70 -18.37 13.87
CA TYR A 97 -1.36 -19.76 14.19
C TYR A 97 -2.62 -20.60 14.46
N LYS A 98 -3.54 -20.09 15.27
CA LYS A 98 -4.81 -20.76 15.58
C LYS A 98 -5.66 -20.97 14.34
N LEU A 99 -5.84 -19.90 13.53
CA LEU A 99 -6.58 -19.97 12.28
C LEU A 99 -5.98 -21.02 11.34
N MET A 100 -4.68 -20.93 11.03
CA MET A 100 -4.02 -21.83 10.09
C MET A 100 -4.02 -23.30 10.58
N ASN A 101 -3.85 -23.52 11.88
CA ASN A 101 -3.89 -24.86 12.45
C ASN A 101 -5.29 -25.48 12.35
N GLN A 102 -6.33 -24.66 12.39
CA GLN A 102 -7.72 -25.11 12.31
C GLN A 102 -8.16 -25.34 10.87
N ILE A 103 -7.95 -24.37 9.96
CA ILE A 103 -8.43 -24.48 8.57
C ILE A 103 -7.44 -25.21 7.63
N LYS A 104 -6.17 -25.34 8.01
CA LYS A 104 -5.11 -26.07 7.28
C LYS A 104 -4.99 -25.66 5.80
N PRO A 105 -4.57 -24.42 5.50
CA PRO A 105 -4.37 -23.97 4.12
C PRO A 105 -3.16 -24.70 3.49
N ASP A 106 -3.19 -24.83 2.14
CA ASP A 106 -2.05 -25.34 1.37
C ASP A 106 -0.98 -24.28 1.17
N ALA A 107 -1.37 -22.98 1.16
CA ALA A 107 -0.46 -21.85 0.99
C ALA A 107 -0.99 -20.59 1.71
N LEU A 108 -0.06 -19.70 2.06
CA LEU A 108 -0.31 -18.36 2.57
C LEU A 108 0.19 -17.32 1.56
N LEU A 109 -0.64 -16.32 1.25
CA LEU A 109 -0.26 -15.11 0.53
C LEU A 109 -0.33 -13.91 1.45
N ILE A 110 0.73 -13.12 1.49
CA ILE A 110 0.85 -11.86 2.22
C ILE A 110 1.45 -10.78 1.33
N LEU A 111 1.25 -9.52 1.72
CA LEU A 111 1.80 -8.37 1.01
C LEU A 111 2.54 -7.43 1.96
N GLY A 112 3.73 -7.00 1.54
CA GLY A 112 4.45 -5.86 2.13
C GLY A 112 4.97 -6.12 3.53
N ASP A 113 4.83 -5.12 4.37
CA ASP A 113 5.64 -4.93 5.57
C ASP A 113 4.84 -4.45 6.79
N THR A 114 3.53 -4.32 6.69
CA THR A 114 2.69 -4.01 7.84
C THR A 114 2.66 -5.19 8.82
N ASN A 115 2.17 -4.98 10.04
CA ASN A 115 2.21 -6.03 11.06
C ASN A 115 1.49 -7.33 10.64
N SER A 116 0.52 -7.26 9.71
CA SER A 116 -0.18 -8.44 9.16
C SER A 116 0.77 -9.44 8.52
N CYS A 117 1.87 -8.98 7.92
CA CYS A 117 2.87 -9.85 7.28
C CYS A 117 3.57 -10.79 8.27
N LEU A 118 3.62 -10.44 9.56
CA LEU A 118 4.20 -11.29 10.61
C LEU A 118 3.41 -12.57 10.86
N SER A 119 2.22 -12.72 10.29
CA SER A 119 1.51 -14.00 10.18
C SER A 119 2.33 -15.08 9.48
N ALA A 120 3.32 -14.69 8.67
CA ALA A 120 4.30 -15.59 8.07
C ALA A 120 5.06 -16.43 9.10
N ILE A 121 5.30 -15.91 10.32
CA ILE A 121 5.95 -16.66 11.40
C ILE A 121 5.11 -17.89 11.78
N ALA A 122 3.80 -17.73 11.89
CA ALA A 122 2.87 -18.83 12.18
C ALA A 122 2.86 -19.86 11.04
N ALA A 123 2.77 -19.41 9.78
CA ALA A 123 2.81 -20.28 8.61
C ALA A 123 4.12 -21.08 8.53
N LYS A 124 5.25 -20.42 8.80
CA LYS A 124 6.57 -21.08 8.82
C LYS A 124 6.64 -22.19 9.87
N ARG A 125 6.07 -21.97 11.04
CA ARG A 125 6.02 -22.98 12.12
C ARG A 125 5.10 -24.15 11.79
N LEU A 126 4.07 -23.92 10.98
CA LEU A 126 3.12 -24.96 10.54
C LEU A 126 3.53 -25.60 9.20
N HIS A 127 4.70 -25.25 8.66
CA HIS A 127 5.20 -25.76 7.37
C HIS A 127 4.24 -25.48 6.20
N ILE A 128 3.60 -24.31 6.20
CA ILE A 128 2.73 -23.84 5.12
C ILE A 128 3.58 -22.99 4.17
N PRO A 129 3.60 -23.29 2.87
CA PRO A 129 4.26 -22.47 1.86
C PRO A 129 3.84 -21.00 1.90
N ILE A 130 4.81 -20.09 1.96
CA ILE A 130 4.61 -18.64 2.11
C ILE A 130 5.00 -17.94 0.82
N PHE A 131 4.06 -17.18 0.26
CA PHE A 131 4.25 -16.30 -0.88
C PHE A 131 4.17 -14.85 -0.40
N HIS A 132 5.27 -14.11 -0.55
CA HIS A 132 5.39 -12.73 -0.08
C HIS A 132 5.47 -11.77 -1.26
N MET A 133 4.41 -10.99 -1.49
CA MET A 133 4.40 -9.90 -2.48
C MET A 133 5.02 -8.63 -1.91
N GLU A 134 5.53 -7.77 -2.78
CA GLU A 134 6.30 -6.56 -2.42
C GLU A 134 7.61 -6.88 -1.67
N ALA A 135 8.12 -8.08 -1.87
CA ALA A 135 9.36 -8.53 -1.25
C ALA A 135 10.59 -7.76 -1.76
N GLY A 136 11.56 -7.55 -0.89
CA GLY A 136 12.86 -6.97 -1.24
C GLY A 136 12.92 -5.45 -1.29
N ASN A 137 11.85 -4.75 -0.97
CA ASN A 137 11.91 -3.28 -0.85
C ASN A 137 12.78 -2.88 0.36
N ARG A 138 13.52 -1.77 0.21
CA ARG A 138 14.39 -1.22 1.28
C ARG A 138 14.36 0.29 1.25
N CYS A 139 14.11 0.93 2.38
CA CYS A 139 14.16 2.38 2.51
C CYS A 139 15.42 2.88 3.25
N LYS A 140 16.24 1.99 3.81
CA LYS A 140 17.45 2.30 4.59
C LYS A 140 17.20 3.11 5.86
N ASP A 141 15.97 3.21 6.30
CA ASP A 141 15.58 3.85 7.57
C ASP A 141 15.14 2.77 8.56
N GLU A 142 16.06 2.40 9.46
CA GLU A 142 15.81 1.35 10.45
C GLU A 142 14.94 1.82 11.63
N CYS A 143 14.61 3.11 11.70
CA CYS A 143 13.63 3.62 12.67
C CYS A 143 12.19 3.23 12.29
N LEU A 144 11.95 2.86 11.03
CA LEU A 144 10.63 2.42 10.57
C LEU A 144 10.37 0.97 10.98
N PRO A 145 9.28 0.67 11.72
CA PRO A 145 8.92 -0.70 12.08
C PRO A 145 8.71 -1.59 10.86
N GLU A 146 8.26 -1.02 9.75
CA GLU A 146 8.09 -1.71 8.47
C GLU A 146 9.42 -2.24 7.91
N GLU A 147 10.54 -1.55 8.12
CA GLU A 147 11.85 -2.04 7.65
C GLU A 147 12.28 -3.30 8.39
N THR A 148 11.97 -3.40 9.68
CA THR A 148 12.18 -4.62 10.48
C THR A 148 11.28 -5.75 9.98
N ASN A 149 9.99 -5.48 9.81
CA ASN A 149 9.01 -6.47 9.36
C ASN A 149 9.39 -7.07 8.00
N ARG A 150 9.72 -6.21 7.00
CA ARG A 150 10.06 -6.70 5.66
C ARG A 150 11.31 -7.57 5.64
N ARG A 151 12.33 -7.22 6.42
CA ARG A 151 13.56 -8.04 6.53
C ARG A 151 13.25 -9.42 7.12
N ILE A 152 12.44 -9.49 8.17
CA ILE A 152 12.03 -10.76 8.76
C ILE A 152 11.28 -11.61 7.75
N VAL A 153 10.27 -11.02 7.11
CA VAL A 153 9.34 -11.75 6.25
C VAL A 153 10.00 -12.16 4.92
N ASP A 154 10.85 -11.33 4.34
CA ASP A 154 11.64 -11.70 3.17
C ASP A 154 12.46 -12.99 3.41
N ILE A 155 13.12 -13.08 4.57
CA ILE A 155 14.00 -14.20 4.90
C ILE A 155 13.22 -15.49 5.16
N ILE A 156 12.08 -15.40 5.85
CA ILE A 156 11.32 -16.61 6.22
C ILE A 156 10.35 -17.07 5.14
N SER A 157 10.03 -16.22 4.13
CA SER A 157 9.15 -16.59 3.04
C SER A 157 9.79 -17.61 2.10
N ASP A 158 8.97 -18.51 1.57
CA ASP A 158 9.45 -19.58 0.71
C ASP A 158 9.57 -19.14 -0.75
N VAL A 159 8.69 -18.23 -1.18
CA VAL A 159 8.69 -17.62 -2.51
C VAL A 159 8.50 -16.10 -2.37
N ASN A 160 9.48 -15.34 -2.85
CA ASN A 160 9.46 -13.89 -2.83
C ASN A 160 9.03 -13.32 -4.19
N LEU A 161 7.99 -12.49 -4.19
CA LEU A 161 7.40 -11.86 -5.36
C LEU A 161 7.75 -10.36 -5.32
N ALA A 162 8.91 -10.04 -5.85
CA ALA A 162 9.43 -8.67 -5.91
C ALA A 162 8.68 -7.85 -6.97
N TYR A 163 8.56 -6.55 -6.77
CA TYR A 163 7.98 -5.67 -7.78
C TYR A 163 8.98 -5.34 -8.88
N SER A 164 10.26 -5.18 -8.55
CA SER A 164 11.28 -4.71 -9.46
C SER A 164 12.57 -5.53 -9.41
N GLU A 165 13.44 -5.30 -10.40
CA GLU A 165 14.80 -5.87 -10.40
C GLU A 165 15.66 -5.30 -9.27
N HIS A 166 15.43 -4.06 -8.81
CA HIS A 166 16.09 -3.51 -7.64
C HIS A 166 15.77 -4.33 -6.39
N ALA A 167 14.50 -4.59 -6.16
CA ALA A 167 14.04 -5.40 -5.03
C ALA A 167 14.59 -6.83 -5.10
N ARG A 168 14.57 -7.47 -6.29
CA ARG A 168 15.15 -8.81 -6.48
C ARG A 168 16.65 -8.85 -6.18
N ARG A 169 17.41 -7.82 -6.54
CA ARG A 169 18.86 -7.74 -6.22
C ARG A 169 19.08 -7.69 -4.72
N TYR A 170 18.33 -6.87 -3.98
CA TYR A 170 18.40 -6.85 -2.51
C TYR A 170 18.14 -8.22 -1.88
N LEU A 171 17.14 -8.97 -2.39
CA LEU A 171 16.86 -10.32 -1.91
C LEU A 171 18.05 -11.28 -2.18
N HIS A 172 18.67 -11.19 -3.35
CA HIS A 172 19.85 -12.01 -3.66
C HIS A 172 21.06 -11.64 -2.81
N GLU A 173 21.25 -10.36 -2.50
CA GLU A 173 22.32 -9.90 -1.58
C GLU A 173 22.11 -10.45 -0.16
N CYS A 174 20.85 -10.68 0.25
CA CYS A 174 20.53 -11.37 1.50
C CYS A 174 20.72 -12.89 1.44
N GLY A 175 21.20 -13.45 0.33
CA GLY A 175 21.44 -14.89 0.16
C GLY A 175 20.17 -15.70 -0.12
N LEU A 176 19.07 -15.09 -0.51
CA LEU A 176 17.84 -15.79 -0.79
C LEU A 176 17.88 -16.53 -2.14
N PRO A 177 17.19 -17.68 -2.26
CA PRO A 177 17.25 -18.53 -3.43
C PRO A 177 16.74 -17.81 -4.70
N LYS A 178 17.55 -17.80 -5.75
CA LYS A 178 17.20 -17.16 -7.03
C LYS A 178 16.01 -17.83 -7.71
N GLU A 179 15.93 -19.16 -7.60
CA GLU A 179 14.87 -19.99 -8.19
C GLU A 179 13.51 -19.84 -7.49
N ARG A 180 13.44 -19.09 -6.41
CA ARG A 180 12.20 -18.79 -5.66
C ARG A 180 11.97 -17.28 -5.46
N THR A 181 12.61 -16.47 -6.31
CA THR A 181 12.49 -15.00 -6.29
C THR A 181 12.10 -14.52 -7.68
N TYR A 182 10.88 -14.02 -7.82
CA TYR A 182 10.28 -13.62 -9.08
C TYR A 182 9.95 -12.14 -9.12
N VAL A 183 10.15 -11.48 -10.26
CA VAL A 183 9.65 -10.12 -10.48
C VAL A 183 8.26 -10.22 -11.08
N THR A 184 7.26 -9.80 -10.31
CA THR A 184 5.85 -9.82 -10.72
C THR A 184 5.36 -8.47 -11.23
N GLY A 185 6.03 -7.40 -10.83
CA GLY A 185 5.51 -6.04 -10.96
C GLY A 185 4.57 -5.67 -9.82
N SER A 186 4.20 -4.40 -9.75
CA SER A 186 3.20 -3.91 -8.80
C SER A 186 1.79 -4.20 -9.28
N PRO A 187 0.88 -4.68 -8.42
CA PRO A 187 -0.51 -4.92 -8.80
C PRO A 187 -1.34 -3.64 -8.95
N MET A 188 -0.78 -2.45 -8.61
CA MET A 188 -1.53 -1.20 -8.55
C MET A 188 -2.07 -0.78 -9.92
N ALA A 189 -1.30 -0.98 -11.01
CA ALA A 189 -1.77 -0.67 -12.36
C ALA A 189 -3.01 -1.48 -12.75
N GLU A 190 -3.05 -2.77 -12.40
CA GLU A 190 -4.21 -3.63 -12.67
C GLU A 190 -5.45 -3.16 -11.87
N VAL A 191 -5.24 -2.68 -10.63
CA VAL A 191 -6.33 -2.11 -9.81
C VAL A 191 -6.83 -0.80 -10.41
N LEU A 192 -5.94 0.12 -10.79
CA LEU A 192 -6.30 1.40 -11.39
C LEU A 192 -7.01 1.20 -12.73
N HIS A 193 -6.49 0.30 -13.59
CA HIS A 193 -7.10 -0.02 -14.87
C HIS A 193 -8.53 -0.57 -14.71
N ASN A 194 -8.72 -1.52 -13.79
CA ASN A 194 -10.02 -2.14 -13.52
C ASN A 194 -11.07 -1.15 -12.98
N ASN A 195 -10.65 0.00 -12.47
CA ASN A 195 -11.50 1.04 -11.89
C ASN A 195 -11.44 2.36 -12.66
N LEU A 196 -10.79 2.41 -13.83
CA LEU A 196 -10.55 3.66 -14.54
C LEU A 196 -11.85 4.37 -14.96
N SER A 197 -12.85 3.61 -15.38
CA SER A 197 -14.16 4.15 -15.75
C SER A 197 -14.88 4.83 -14.58
N GLU A 198 -14.81 4.26 -13.40
CA GLU A 198 -15.40 4.80 -12.18
C GLU A 198 -14.60 6.01 -11.67
N ILE A 199 -13.26 5.98 -11.81
CA ILE A 199 -12.39 7.10 -11.49
C ILE A 199 -12.73 8.31 -12.39
N GLU A 200 -12.86 8.10 -13.70
CA GLU A 200 -13.20 9.16 -14.65
C GLU A 200 -14.62 9.70 -14.48
N ALA A 201 -15.56 8.85 -14.09
CA ALA A 201 -16.96 9.19 -13.85
C ALA A 201 -17.21 9.90 -12.52
N SER A 202 -16.20 10.01 -11.63
CA SER A 202 -16.38 10.63 -10.32
C SER A 202 -16.76 12.11 -10.45
N ASP A 203 -17.79 12.51 -9.70
CA ASP A 203 -18.28 13.88 -9.60
C ASP A 203 -17.63 14.68 -8.45
N VAL A 204 -16.52 14.18 -7.90
CA VAL A 204 -15.85 14.74 -6.72
C VAL A 204 -15.51 16.22 -6.86
N HIS A 205 -15.09 16.68 -8.05
CA HIS A 205 -14.81 18.09 -8.29
C HIS A 205 -16.04 18.96 -8.04
N LYS A 206 -17.21 18.53 -8.56
CA LYS A 206 -18.48 19.23 -8.35
C LYS A 206 -18.88 19.24 -6.89
N ARG A 207 -18.75 18.10 -6.20
CA ARG A 207 -19.10 17.97 -4.77
C ARG A 207 -18.23 18.84 -3.87
N LEU A 208 -16.95 19.01 -4.22
CA LEU A 208 -15.98 19.80 -3.44
C LEU A 208 -15.83 21.23 -3.94
N GLY A 209 -16.50 21.62 -5.03
CA GLY A 209 -16.38 22.96 -5.60
C GLY A 209 -15.00 23.26 -6.17
N LEU A 210 -14.28 22.24 -6.66
CA LEU A 210 -12.93 22.34 -7.22
C LEU A 210 -12.99 22.38 -8.75
N GLU A 211 -12.11 23.16 -9.34
CA GLU A 211 -11.89 23.20 -10.78
C GLU A 211 -10.68 22.35 -11.16
N LYS A 212 -10.81 21.53 -12.21
CA LYS A 212 -9.70 20.68 -12.71
C LYS A 212 -8.49 21.53 -13.11
N GLY A 213 -7.32 21.12 -12.70
CA GLY A 213 -6.06 21.83 -12.93
C GLY A 213 -5.87 23.10 -12.08
N ARG A 214 -6.80 23.42 -11.16
CA ARG A 214 -6.77 24.63 -10.34
C ARG A 214 -6.75 24.36 -8.84
N TYR A 215 -6.19 23.27 -8.43
CA TYR A 215 -5.96 22.90 -7.02
C TYR A 215 -4.72 22.00 -6.88
N ILE A 216 -4.11 22.04 -5.73
CA ILE A 216 -3.05 21.11 -5.32
C ILE A 216 -3.66 20.05 -4.42
N LEU A 217 -3.33 18.78 -4.66
CA LEU A 217 -3.73 17.67 -3.81
C LEU A 217 -2.60 17.34 -2.83
N LEU A 218 -2.89 17.42 -1.54
CA LEU A 218 -1.95 17.09 -0.47
C LEU A 218 -2.39 15.83 0.28
N SER A 219 -1.47 14.88 0.45
CA SER A 219 -1.61 13.72 1.33
C SER A 219 -0.37 13.59 2.21
N ALA A 220 -0.50 13.88 3.50
CA ALA A 220 0.57 13.83 4.48
C ALA A 220 0.07 13.15 5.75
N HIS A 221 0.53 11.93 6.01
CA HIS A 221 0.04 11.10 7.11
C HIS A 221 1.12 10.25 7.78
N ARG A 222 2.35 10.24 7.25
CA ARG A 222 3.44 9.47 7.84
C ARG A 222 3.92 10.08 9.15
N GLU A 223 4.24 9.19 10.09
CA GLU A 223 4.72 9.58 11.43
C GLU A 223 5.97 10.46 11.35
N GLU A 224 6.90 10.12 10.48
CA GLU A 224 8.14 10.87 10.26
C GLU A 224 7.92 12.36 9.91
N ASN A 225 6.82 12.68 9.23
CA ASN A 225 6.46 14.05 8.83
C ASN A 225 5.64 14.79 9.87
N ILE A 226 4.91 14.05 10.74
CA ILE A 226 3.87 14.64 11.58
C ILE A 226 4.25 14.60 13.07
N ASP A 227 4.99 13.61 13.55
CA ASP A 227 5.14 13.34 14.97
C ASP A 227 6.13 14.26 15.67
N THR A 228 7.21 14.68 15.01
CA THR A 228 8.12 15.67 15.59
C THR A 228 7.63 17.08 15.31
N GLU A 229 7.72 17.96 16.29
CA GLU A 229 7.31 19.37 16.15
C GLU A 229 8.09 20.07 15.03
N LYS A 230 9.38 19.80 14.92
CA LYS A 230 10.25 20.38 13.90
C LYS A 230 9.77 20.01 12.49
N ASN A 231 9.51 18.74 12.23
CA ASN A 231 9.10 18.28 10.91
C ASN A 231 7.67 18.76 10.57
N PHE A 232 6.79 18.71 11.56
CA PHE A 232 5.43 19.21 11.45
C PHE A 232 5.40 20.69 11.04
N LEU A 233 6.15 21.56 11.76
CA LEU A 233 6.24 22.98 11.44
C LEU A 233 6.90 23.24 10.09
N SER A 234 7.96 22.51 9.75
CA SER A 234 8.63 22.62 8.45
C SER A 234 7.67 22.33 7.31
N LEU A 235 6.96 21.20 7.38
CA LEU A 235 5.99 20.80 6.35
C LEU A 235 4.86 21.82 6.18
N PHE A 236 4.18 22.19 7.29
CA PHE A 236 3.00 23.04 7.16
C PHE A 236 3.32 24.50 6.86
N ASN A 237 4.50 24.99 7.24
CA ASN A 237 5.01 26.27 6.73
C ASN A 237 5.25 26.24 5.22
N ALA A 238 5.84 25.16 4.70
CA ALA A 238 6.01 24.98 3.25
C ALA A 238 4.66 24.91 2.52
N ILE A 239 3.68 24.21 3.08
CA ILE A 239 2.32 24.14 2.50
C ILE A 239 1.64 25.51 2.47
N ASN A 240 1.77 26.32 3.54
CA ASN A 240 1.24 27.68 3.55
C ASN A 240 1.92 28.55 2.49
N ALA A 241 3.24 28.46 2.34
CA ALA A 241 4.01 29.22 1.33
C ALA A 241 3.60 28.81 -0.11
N ILE A 242 3.38 27.53 -0.36
CA ILE A 242 2.89 27.03 -1.65
C ILE A 242 1.46 27.54 -1.93
N ALA A 243 0.57 27.55 -0.93
CA ALA A 243 -0.77 28.10 -1.06
C ALA A 243 -0.74 29.59 -1.43
N GLU A 244 0.16 30.35 -0.83
CA GLU A 244 0.35 31.77 -1.14
C GLU A 244 0.93 31.98 -2.54
N LYS A 245 1.99 31.22 -2.89
CA LYS A 245 2.69 31.34 -4.18
C LYS A 245 1.79 31.06 -5.38
N TYR A 246 0.97 30.02 -5.32
CA TYR A 246 0.12 29.61 -6.45
C TYR A 246 -1.30 30.20 -6.39
N ASP A 247 -1.69 30.82 -5.29
CA ASP A 247 -3.01 31.41 -5.05
C ASP A 247 -4.17 30.51 -5.47
N MET A 248 -4.10 29.22 -5.10
CA MET A 248 -5.12 28.22 -5.40
C MET A 248 -5.42 27.32 -4.20
N PRO A 249 -6.57 26.62 -4.18
CA PRO A 249 -6.90 25.67 -3.12
C PRO A 249 -5.86 24.53 -3.00
N ILE A 250 -5.49 24.18 -1.77
CA ILE A 250 -4.79 22.95 -1.46
C ILE A 250 -5.78 22.03 -0.75
N LEU A 251 -6.23 20.98 -1.43
CA LEU A 251 -7.07 19.97 -0.81
C LEU A 251 -6.20 18.99 -0.02
N TYR A 252 -6.28 19.07 1.29
CA TYR A 252 -5.54 18.20 2.19
C TYR A 252 -6.42 17.01 2.60
N SER A 253 -6.17 15.83 2.01
CA SER A 253 -6.74 14.55 2.46
C SER A 253 -6.15 14.19 3.83
N CYS A 254 -6.82 14.63 4.88
CA CYS A 254 -6.28 14.69 6.24
C CYS A 254 -6.75 13.49 7.07
N HIS A 255 -5.81 12.61 7.44
CA HIS A 255 -6.10 11.53 8.37
C HIS A 255 -6.50 12.10 9.76
N PRO A 256 -7.40 11.46 10.53
CA PRO A 256 -7.82 11.93 11.85
C PRO A 256 -6.66 12.27 12.79
N ARG A 257 -5.57 11.50 12.78
CA ARG A 257 -4.37 11.76 13.57
C ARG A 257 -3.74 13.12 13.22
N SER A 258 -3.58 13.40 11.92
CA SER A 258 -3.00 14.67 11.46
C SER A 258 -3.90 15.85 11.79
N ARG A 259 -5.23 15.68 11.67
CA ARG A 259 -6.22 16.70 12.05
C ARG A 259 -6.15 17.03 13.54
N ASN A 260 -6.12 16.01 14.40
CA ASN A 260 -6.02 16.17 15.85
C ASN A 260 -4.72 16.89 16.24
N ARG A 261 -3.60 16.57 15.59
CA ARG A 261 -2.33 17.22 15.82
C ARG A 261 -2.34 18.69 15.39
N LEU A 262 -2.90 19.00 14.22
CA LEU A 262 -3.09 20.39 13.77
C LEU A 262 -3.92 21.19 14.77
N ALA A 263 -5.03 20.63 15.22
CA ALA A 263 -5.88 21.28 16.21
C ALA A 263 -5.16 21.51 17.55
N ALA A 264 -4.38 20.53 18.01
CA ALA A 264 -3.64 20.61 19.28
C ALA A 264 -2.45 21.58 19.23
N SER A 265 -1.79 21.71 18.06
CA SER A 265 -0.61 22.57 17.88
C SER A 265 -0.93 24.07 17.85
N GLY A 266 -2.20 24.45 17.60
CA GLY A 266 -2.58 25.84 17.35
C GLY A 266 -1.99 26.43 16.06
N PHE A 267 -1.39 25.62 15.19
CA PHE A 267 -0.83 26.06 13.91
C PHE A 267 -1.93 26.59 13.01
N LYS A 268 -1.70 27.76 12.42
CA LYS A 268 -2.67 28.38 11.48
C LYS A 268 -2.33 28.00 10.05
N LEU A 269 -3.16 27.16 9.47
CA LEU A 269 -3.14 26.91 8.03
C LEU A 269 -3.62 28.14 7.26
N ASP A 270 -3.05 28.35 6.07
CA ASP A 270 -3.57 29.32 5.13
C ASP A 270 -5.05 29.01 4.79
N LYS A 271 -5.84 30.05 4.55
CA LYS A 271 -7.27 29.93 4.25
C LYS A 271 -7.60 29.08 3.03
N ARG A 272 -6.64 28.92 2.12
CA ARG A 272 -6.75 28.12 0.91
C ARG A 272 -6.49 26.63 1.16
N VAL A 273 -5.96 26.25 2.32
CA VAL A 273 -5.75 24.84 2.68
C VAL A 273 -7.04 24.25 3.25
N ILE A 274 -7.69 23.40 2.49
CA ILE A 274 -8.98 22.78 2.79
C ILE A 274 -8.72 21.40 3.39
N GLN A 275 -8.93 21.24 4.70
CA GLN A 275 -8.85 19.94 5.36
C GLN A 275 -10.10 19.11 5.05
N HIS A 276 -9.89 17.95 4.43
CA HIS A 276 -10.96 17.01 4.09
C HIS A 276 -10.67 15.64 4.72
N GLU A 277 -11.71 14.91 5.08
CA GLU A 277 -11.54 13.51 5.50
C GLU A 277 -10.97 12.65 4.37
N PRO A 278 -10.33 11.49 4.69
CA PRO A 278 -9.82 10.63 3.65
C PRO A 278 -10.91 10.26 2.65
N LEU A 279 -10.58 10.41 1.38
CA LEU A 279 -11.48 10.14 0.26
C LEU A 279 -11.50 8.64 -0.10
N GLY A 280 -12.57 8.19 -0.74
CA GLY A 280 -12.65 6.88 -1.35
C GLY A 280 -11.66 6.72 -2.52
N PHE A 281 -11.47 5.48 -2.97
CA PHE A 281 -10.46 5.16 -3.99
C PHE A 281 -10.72 5.90 -5.32
N HIS A 282 -11.94 5.89 -5.81
CA HIS A 282 -12.29 6.52 -7.09
C HIS A 282 -12.12 8.05 -7.02
N ASP A 283 -12.63 8.67 -5.97
CA ASP A 283 -12.56 10.12 -5.78
C ASP A 283 -11.12 10.62 -5.65
N TYR A 284 -10.31 9.93 -4.83
CA TYR A 284 -8.90 10.31 -4.63
C TYR A 284 -8.12 10.25 -5.96
N ASN A 285 -8.26 9.15 -6.70
CA ASN A 285 -7.57 8.99 -7.98
C ASN A 285 -8.10 9.96 -9.06
N CYS A 286 -9.40 10.28 -9.05
CA CYS A 286 -9.95 11.31 -9.92
C CYS A 286 -9.35 12.69 -9.63
N LEU A 287 -9.22 13.04 -8.35
CA LEU A 287 -8.57 14.29 -7.96
C LEU A 287 -7.09 14.31 -8.33
N GLN A 288 -6.37 13.20 -8.08
CA GLN A 288 -4.96 13.07 -8.38
C GLN A 288 -4.67 13.26 -9.89
N MET A 289 -5.45 12.60 -10.73
CA MET A 289 -5.34 12.67 -12.20
C MET A 289 -5.61 14.07 -12.76
N ASN A 290 -6.35 14.92 -12.06
CA ASN A 290 -6.75 16.25 -12.50
C ASN A 290 -6.17 17.39 -11.65
N ALA A 291 -5.19 17.12 -10.77
CA ALA A 291 -4.58 18.13 -9.93
C ALA A 291 -3.59 19.01 -10.70
N PHE A 292 -3.43 20.26 -10.29
CA PHE A 292 -2.32 21.12 -10.71
C PHE A 292 -0.97 20.53 -10.28
N ALA A 293 -0.89 20.04 -9.05
CA ALA A 293 0.23 19.27 -8.54
C ALA A 293 -0.24 18.32 -7.42
N VAL A 294 0.46 17.20 -7.25
CA VAL A 294 0.23 16.25 -6.18
C VAL A 294 1.43 16.23 -5.25
N ILE A 295 1.21 16.52 -3.97
CA ILE A 295 2.21 16.48 -2.91
C ILE A 295 1.82 15.34 -1.96
N SER A 296 2.66 14.31 -1.84
CA SER A 296 2.29 13.12 -1.08
C SER A 296 3.46 12.41 -0.42
N ASP A 297 3.24 11.83 0.76
CA ASP A 297 4.15 10.88 1.42
C ASP A 297 3.75 9.42 1.19
N SER A 298 2.76 9.17 0.34
CA SER A 298 2.28 7.83 0.02
C SER A 298 3.34 7.01 -0.73
N GLY A 299 3.51 5.74 -0.33
CA GLY A 299 4.35 4.80 -1.05
C GLY A 299 3.81 4.41 -2.43
N THR A 300 2.53 4.69 -2.73
CA THR A 300 1.91 4.38 -4.04
C THR A 300 2.02 5.51 -5.06
N LEU A 301 2.41 6.73 -4.65
CA LEU A 301 2.57 7.87 -5.55
C LEU A 301 3.38 7.55 -6.83
N PRO A 302 4.54 6.84 -6.75
CA PRO A 302 5.30 6.47 -7.95
C PRO A 302 4.57 5.52 -8.88
N GLU A 303 3.78 4.60 -8.33
CA GLU A 303 2.99 3.62 -9.10
C GLU A 303 1.83 4.31 -9.82
N GLU A 304 1.13 5.21 -9.12
CA GLU A 304 0.05 6.04 -9.63
C GLU A 304 0.55 6.99 -10.71
N SER A 305 1.63 7.71 -10.47
CA SER A 305 2.27 8.59 -11.45
C SER A 305 2.68 7.84 -12.72
N SER A 306 3.30 6.66 -12.59
CA SER A 306 3.64 5.80 -13.72
C SER A 306 2.41 5.39 -14.53
N PHE A 307 1.36 4.92 -13.84
CA PHE A 307 0.14 4.47 -14.50
C PHE A 307 -0.54 5.60 -15.26
N PHE A 308 -0.80 6.73 -14.61
CA PHE A 308 -1.48 7.86 -15.25
C PHE A 308 -0.65 8.46 -16.41
N THR A 309 0.67 8.50 -16.29
CA THR A 309 1.55 8.88 -17.39
C THR A 309 1.41 7.91 -18.57
N SER A 310 1.32 6.61 -18.32
CA SER A 310 1.21 5.59 -19.38
C SER A 310 -0.07 5.68 -20.20
N ILE A 311 -1.14 6.22 -19.62
CA ILE A 311 -2.44 6.44 -20.29
C ILE A 311 -2.62 7.87 -20.80
N GLY A 312 -1.53 8.67 -20.85
CA GLY A 312 -1.55 10.03 -21.37
C GLY A 312 -2.18 11.08 -20.43
N LYS A 313 -2.22 10.80 -19.13
CA LYS A 313 -2.74 11.69 -18.08
C LYS A 313 -1.69 11.97 -16.99
N PRO A 314 -0.48 12.46 -17.36
CA PRO A 314 0.56 12.78 -16.40
C PRO A 314 0.11 13.90 -15.47
N PHE A 315 0.61 13.88 -14.24
CA PHE A 315 0.46 14.97 -13.29
C PHE A 315 1.80 15.27 -12.59
N PRO A 316 2.04 16.53 -12.18
CA PRO A 316 3.22 16.87 -11.39
C PRO A 316 3.21 16.15 -10.03
N ALA A 317 4.13 15.21 -9.84
CA ALA A 317 4.21 14.37 -8.64
C ALA A 317 5.40 14.74 -7.77
N VAL A 318 5.15 15.15 -6.52
CA VAL A 318 6.17 15.54 -5.54
C VAL A 318 6.02 14.71 -4.27
N CYS A 319 7.07 13.97 -3.92
CA CYS A 319 7.12 13.13 -2.75
C CYS A 319 7.78 13.88 -1.58
N ILE A 320 7.05 14.04 -0.49
CA ILE A 320 7.52 14.72 0.74
C ILE A 320 8.17 13.75 1.73
N ARG A 321 9.06 12.92 1.22
CA ARG A 321 9.89 12.00 2.01
C ARG A 321 11.36 12.30 1.83
N THR A 322 12.20 11.86 2.78
CA THR A 322 13.65 11.99 2.70
C THR A 322 14.33 10.80 2.02
N SER A 323 13.60 9.68 1.91
CA SER A 323 14.05 8.45 1.26
C SER A 323 12.87 7.75 0.57
N THR A 324 13.19 6.82 -0.33
CA THR A 324 12.16 6.01 -1.01
C THR A 324 12.61 4.56 -1.09
N GLU A 325 11.65 3.66 -0.94
CA GLU A 325 11.80 2.23 -1.22
C GLU A 325 11.56 1.90 -2.71
N ARG A 326 11.42 2.92 -3.56
CA ARG A 326 11.09 2.82 -4.99
C ARG A 326 12.19 3.44 -5.87
N PRO A 327 13.45 2.98 -5.83
CA PRO A 327 14.55 3.58 -6.60
C PRO A 327 14.32 3.50 -8.11
N GLU A 328 13.64 2.46 -8.59
CA GLU A 328 13.25 2.30 -9.99
C GLU A 328 12.35 3.42 -10.52
N ALA A 329 11.59 4.08 -9.65
CA ALA A 329 10.75 5.21 -10.04
C ALA A 329 11.57 6.50 -10.21
N LEU A 330 12.64 6.68 -9.43
CA LEU A 330 13.61 7.75 -9.64
C LEU A 330 14.43 7.53 -10.92
N ASP A 331 14.82 6.29 -11.23
CA ASP A 331 15.48 5.93 -12.49
C ASP A 331 14.65 6.32 -13.74
N LYS A 332 13.34 6.40 -13.58
CA LYS A 332 12.38 6.75 -14.65
C LYS A 332 11.80 8.16 -14.51
N ALA A 333 12.25 8.93 -13.51
CA ALA A 333 11.79 10.30 -13.26
C ALA A 333 10.26 10.43 -13.09
N CYS A 334 9.60 9.46 -12.44
CA CYS A 334 8.15 9.46 -12.26
C CYS A 334 7.67 10.48 -11.22
N PHE A 335 8.55 10.93 -10.35
CA PHE A 335 8.24 11.91 -9.30
C PHE A 335 9.52 12.63 -8.86
N ILE A 336 9.37 13.73 -8.13
CA ILE A 336 10.47 14.43 -7.49
C ILE A 336 10.45 14.11 -5.99
N LEU A 337 11.58 13.65 -5.44
CA LEU A 337 11.78 13.44 -4.01
C LEU A 337 12.25 14.74 -3.37
N ALA A 338 11.37 15.42 -2.64
CA ALA A 338 11.60 16.80 -2.17
C ALA A 338 11.97 16.92 -0.69
N GLY A 339 11.54 15.95 0.14
CA GLY A 339 11.54 16.15 1.59
C GLY A 339 10.47 17.15 2.03
N ILE A 340 10.67 17.73 3.22
CA ILE A 340 9.70 18.61 3.88
C ILE A 340 10.26 20.03 4.15
N ASP A 341 11.48 20.32 3.69
CA ASP A 341 12.06 21.66 3.81
C ASP A 341 11.32 22.64 2.89
N GLN A 342 11.02 23.84 3.41
CA GLN A 342 10.20 24.80 2.67
C GLN A 342 10.80 25.14 1.32
N GLY A 343 12.06 25.56 1.27
CA GLY A 343 12.70 25.99 0.02
C GLY A 343 12.83 24.84 -0.98
N GLY A 344 13.22 23.65 -0.49
CA GLY A 344 13.33 22.44 -1.32
C GLY A 344 11.97 21.99 -1.89
N LEU A 345 10.92 22.04 -1.07
CA LEU A 345 9.57 21.64 -1.51
C LEU A 345 8.97 22.63 -2.51
N GLU A 346 9.12 23.95 -2.31
CA GLU A 346 8.68 24.97 -3.26
C GLU A 346 9.37 24.81 -4.63
N GLN A 347 10.69 24.59 -4.64
CA GLN A 347 11.46 24.35 -5.86
C GLN A 347 11.04 23.05 -6.56
N ALA A 348 10.78 21.99 -5.80
CA ALA A 348 10.35 20.71 -6.34
C ALA A 348 8.97 20.81 -7.02
N VAL A 349 8.02 21.51 -6.40
CA VAL A 349 6.69 21.75 -6.98
C VAL A 349 6.81 22.57 -8.25
N GLU A 350 7.56 23.66 -8.23
CA GLU A 350 7.79 24.50 -9.40
C GLU A 350 8.40 23.71 -10.56
N THR A 351 9.46 22.96 -10.27
CA THR A 351 10.13 22.12 -11.27
C THR A 351 9.17 21.08 -11.86
N ALA A 352 8.42 20.36 -11.01
CA ALA A 352 7.47 19.35 -11.47
C ALA A 352 6.37 19.93 -12.37
N VAL A 353 5.85 21.11 -12.01
CA VAL A 353 4.82 21.81 -12.78
C VAL A 353 5.36 22.26 -14.14
N VAL A 354 6.48 23.00 -14.16
CA VAL A 354 7.09 23.52 -15.39
C VAL A 354 7.50 22.39 -16.34
N MET A 355 8.08 21.30 -15.83
CA MET A 355 8.41 20.12 -16.64
C MET A 355 7.16 19.50 -17.26
N THR A 356 6.09 19.36 -16.48
CA THR A 356 4.83 18.80 -16.97
C THR A 356 4.20 19.69 -18.04
N GLU A 357 4.20 21.01 -17.88
CA GLU A 357 3.70 21.98 -18.87
C GLU A 357 4.50 21.94 -20.17
N ASN A 358 5.80 21.68 -20.10
CA ASN A 358 6.68 21.53 -21.28
C ASN A 358 6.62 20.13 -21.91
N GLY A 359 5.84 19.20 -21.35
CA GLY A 359 5.76 17.83 -21.85
C GLY A 359 6.94 16.94 -21.44
N ASP A 360 7.81 17.42 -20.54
CA ASP A 360 8.94 16.66 -19.99
C ASP A 360 8.47 15.73 -18.86
N HIS A 361 7.64 14.78 -19.22
CA HIS A 361 7.15 13.78 -18.25
C HIS A 361 8.19 12.69 -18.01
N GLY A 362 8.13 12.08 -16.83
CA GLY A 362 8.88 10.85 -16.56
C GLY A 362 8.46 9.70 -17.48
N ILE A 363 9.33 8.71 -17.59
CA ILE A 363 9.03 7.48 -18.33
C ILE A 363 8.30 6.53 -17.38
N PRO A 364 7.13 5.97 -17.77
CA PRO A 364 6.46 4.99 -16.92
C PRO A 364 7.37 3.81 -16.58
N VAL A 365 7.42 3.44 -15.31
CA VAL A 365 8.18 2.25 -14.86
C VAL A 365 7.51 1.00 -15.44
N PRO A 366 8.19 0.17 -16.23
CA PRO A 366 7.56 -0.96 -16.91
C PRO A 366 6.81 -1.89 -15.94
N VAL A 367 7.39 -2.14 -14.77
CA VAL A 367 6.80 -3.02 -13.74
C VAL A 367 5.66 -2.37 -12.93
N TYR A 368 5.37 -1.09 -13.17
CA TYR A 368 4.27 -0.35 -12.54
C TYR A 368 3.09 -0.10 -13.49
N VAL A 369 3.19 -0.57 -14.73
CA VAL A 369 2.12 -0.46 -15.73
C VAL A 369 1.65 -1.80 -16.26
N GLU A 370 2.09 -2.88 -15.62
CA GLU A 370 1.68 -4.23 -15.97
C GLU A 370 0.26 -4.55 -15.43
N GLU A 371 -0.61 -5.03 -16.32
CA GLU A 371 -2.02 -5.32 -15.99
C GLU A 371 -2.31 -6.81 -15.82
N ASN A 372 -1.28 -7.65 -15.67
CA ASN A 372 -1.42 -9.09 -15.52
C ASN A 372 -0.75 -9.66 -14.27
N VAL A 373 -0.46 -8.82 -13.29
CA VAL A 373 0.24 -9.20 -12.04
C VAL A 373 -0.54 -10.27 -11.29
N SER A 374 -1.86 -10.13 -11.18
CA SER A 374 -2.72 -11.12 -10.53
C SER A 374 -2.63 -12.50 -11.20
N THR A 375 -2.50 -12.54 -12.53
CA THR A 375 -2.33 -13.78 -13.30
C THR A 375 -0.96 -14.42 -13.02
N LYS A 376 0.10 -13.62 -12.95
CA LYS A 376 1.44 -14.13 -12.57
C LYS A 376 1.41 -14.74 -11.18
N VAL A 377 0.83 -14.04 -10.21
CA VAL A 377 0.74 -14.48 -8.81
C VAL A 377 -0.01 -15.82 -8.72
N VAL A 378 -1.19 -15.94 -9.33
CA VAL A 378 -1.95 -17.20 -9.34
C VAL A 378 -1.14 -18.35 -9.93
N LYS A 379 -0.47 -18.13 -11.06
CA LYS A 379 0.34 -19.18 -11.71
C LYS A 379 1.54 -19.58 -10.86
N ILE A 380 2.20 -18.63 -10.21
CA ILE A 380 3.35 -18.91 -9.32
C ILE A 380 2.90 -19.69 -8.09
N ILE A 381 1.81 -19.28 -7.42
CA ILE A 381 1.25 -20.00 -6.27
C ILE A 381 0.91 -21.45 -6.66
N GLN A 382 0.19 -21.63 -7.76
CA GLN A 382 -0.19 -22.97 -8.25
C GLN A 382 1.03 -23.84 -8.55
N SER A 383 2.09 -23.25 -9.12
CA SER A 383 3.30 -23.98 -9.49
C SER A 383 4.16 -24.34 -8.28
N TYR A 384 4.36 -23.36 -7.38
CA TYR A 384 5.39 -23.46 -6.35
C TYR A 384 4.92 -24.05 -5.01
N THR A 385 3.62 -24.11 -4.75
CA THR A 385 3.11 -24.77 -3.53
C THR A 385 3.61 -26.21 -3.42
N GLY A 386 3.50 -26.99 -4.48
CA GLY A 386 4.02 -28.35 -4.52
C GLY A 386 5.54 -28.42 -4.47
N VAL A 387 6.24 -27.51 -5.17
CA VAL A 387 7.72 -27.44 -5.15
C VAL A 387 8.24 -27.16 -3.75
N VAL A 388 7.66 -26.16 -3.05
CA VAL A 388 8.04 -25.82 -1.67
C VAL A 388 7.76 -26.99 -0.72
N ASN A 389 6.57 -27.60 -0.82
CA ASN A 389 6.24 -28.75 0.00
C ASN A 389 7.25 -29.88 -0.16
N LYS A 390 7.65 -30.19 -1.39
CA LYS A 390 8.64 -31.26 -1.68
C LYS A 390 10.06 -30.87 -1.28
N MET A 391 10.54 -29.71 -1.72
CA MET A 391 11.95 -29.32 -1.62
C MET A 391 12.32 -28.74 -0.25
N VAL A 392 11.40 -27.98 0.37
CA VAL A 392 11.66 -27.32 1.65
C VAL A 392 11.10 -28.14 2.81
N TRP A 393 9.84 -28.55 2.72
CA TRP A 393 9.16 -29.23 3.84
C TRP A 393 9.23 -30.75 3.80
N ARG A 394 9.76 -31.34 2.71
CA ARG A 394 9.89 -32.79 2.52
C ARG A 394 8.58 -33.56 2.74
N LYS A 395 7.47 -32.94 2.35
CA LYS A 395 6.15 -33.58 2.33
C LYS A 395 6.04 -34.42 1.05
N TYR A 396 5.81 -35.72 1.20
CA TYR A 396 5.71 -36.70 0.10
C TYR A 396 4.27 -37.21 -0.01
#